data_add66b07d2201be8ca6eecff8a2d2c28
#
_entry.id   add66b07d2201be8ca6eecff8a2d2c28
#
_cell.length_a   1.000
_cell.length_b   1.000
_cell.length_c   1.000
_cell.angle_alpha   90.00
_cell.angle_beta   90.00
_cell.angle_gamma   90.00
#
_symmetry.space_group_name_H-M   'P 1'
#
loop_
_entity.id
_entity.type
_entity.pdbx_description
1 polymer ?
#
loop_
_entity_poly.entity_id
_entity_poly.type
_entity_poly.pdbx_seq_one_letter_code
_entity_poly.pdbx_strand_id
1 'polypeptide(L)'
;MQQRYNAIIIGFGKGGKTLAAYLADQGQSVAIVERSDKMYGGTCINIACIPTKTLVYEAHKSLCRGERSFEEKAADYRRAIARKNEVTGFLRGKNYAMLADRDNVDVITGTASFVSPHEVEVKTADKTLLLSGERIFINTGGETVIPPIEGVRENPRVYTSTTMLELEDLPRRLVILGGGYIALEFASFYAEFGSRVTILERGSRFLAREDADVADSVRKALENKGVTIITGASASAVRDAGDEAEVRFILDGTEQALPADAILLATGRRPLTAGLNLEAAGVKTTEQGAIAVDERLQTSVPHIWALGDVKGGPQFTYISLDDFRIVRDALYGEGKRVASDRDPAYTVF
;
A
#
# COMPACT_ATOMS: atom_id res chain seq x y z
N MET A 1 -31.95 2.04 12.00
CA MET A 1 -32.34 0.62 11.86
C MET A 1 -31.09 -0.21 11.66
N GLN A 2 -31.01 -1.37 12.29
CA GLN A 2 -29.89 -2.31 12.11
C GLN A 2 -30.07 -3.06 10.79
N GLN A 3 -29.04 -3.07 9.94
CA GLN A 3 -29.04 -3.83 8.69
C GLN A 3 -28.31 -5.17 8.92
N ARG A 4 -28.87 -6.26 8.44
CA ARG A 4 -28.33 -7.63 8.61
C ARG A 4 -27.82 -8.19 7.30
N TYR A 5 -26.65 -8.84 7.36
CA TYR A 5 -25.95 -9.46 6.24
C TYR A 5 -25.43 -10.84 6.60
N ASN A 6 -25.36 -11.74 5.63
CA ASN A 6 -24.63 -12.99 5.80
C ASN A 6 -23.12 -12.73 5.94
N ALA A 7 -22.61 -11.70 5.27
CA ALA A 7 -21.21 -11.33 5.34
C ALA A 7 -20.98 -9.82 5.35
N ILE A 8 -20.08 -9.35 6.23
CA ILE A 8 -19.56 -7.99 6.21
C ILE A 8 -18.07 -8.07 5.87
N ILE A 9 -17.63 -7.28 4.88
CA ILE A 9 -16.22 -7.17 4.48
C ILE A 9 -15.74 -5.76 4.75
N ILE A 10 -14.68 -5.62 5.55
CA ILE A 10 -14.09 -4.33 5.90
C ILE A 10 -12.83 -4.13 5.06
N GLY A 11 -12.90 -3.25 4.06
CA GLY A 11 -11.84 -2.97 3.09
C GLY A 11 -12.10 -3.58 1.71
N PHE A 12 -11.90 -2.77 0.66
CA PHE A 12 -12.14 -3.12 -0.74
C PHE A 12 -10.88 -3.68 -1.44
N GLY A 13 -9.96 -4.29 -0.67
CA GLY A 13 -8.72 -4.89 -1.17
C GLY A 13 -8.96 -6.12 -2.05
N LYS A 14 -7.87 -6.66 -2.64
CA LYS A 14 -7.96 -7.77 -3.62
C LYS A 14 -8.65 -9.02 -3.05
N GLY A 15 -8.33 -9.41 -1.81
CA GLY A 15 -8.96 -10.56 -1.16
C GLY A 15 -10.42 -10.28 -0.84
N GLY A 16 -10.70 -9.15 -0.19
CA GLY A 16 -12.04 -8.77 0.25
C GLY A 16 -13.03 -8.65 -0.90
N LYS A 17 -12.71 -7.88 -1.94
CA LYS A 17 -13.61 -7.73 -3.10
C LYS A 17 -13.85 -9.04 -3.86
N THR A 18 -12.82 -9.91 -3.95
CA THR A 18 -12.97 -11.20 -4.63
C THR A 18 -13.84 -12.14 -3.80
N LEU A 19 -13.72 -12.09 -2.47
CA LEU A 19 -14.56 -12.82 -1.55
C LEU A 19 -16.01 -12.30 -1.58
N ALA A 20 -16.21 -10.96 -1.61
CA ALA A 20 -17.54 -10.36 -1.74
C ALA A 20 -18.27 -10.86 -2.97
N ALA A 21 -17.62 -10.82 -4.13
CA ALA A 21 -18.18 -11.32 -5.38
C ALA A 21 -18.54 -12.80 -5.28
N TYR A 22 -17.62 -13.62 -4.75
CA TYR A 22 -17.86 -15.05 -4.59
C TYR A 22 -19.05 -15.36 -3.67
N LEU A 23 -19.14 -14.69 -2.50
CA LEU A 23 -20.25 -14.89 -1.56
C LEU A 23 -21.59 -14.44 -2.16
N ALA A 24 -21.58 -13.34 -2.89
CA ALA A 24 -22.77 -12.88 -3.63
C ALA A 24 -23.22 -13.90 -4.70
N ASP A 25 -22.28 -14.52 -5.43
CA ASP A 25 -22.56 -15.59 -6.39
C ASP A 25 -23.14 -16.87 -5.72
N GLN A 26 -22.89 -17.04 -4.41
CA GLN A 26 -23.52 -18.09 -3.60
C GLN A 26 -24.90 -17.66 -3.03
N GLY A 27 -25.45 -16.54 -3.47
CA GLY A 27 -26.75 -16.02 -3.04
C GLY A 27 -26.75 -15.34 -1.67
N GLN A 28 -25.58 -15.03 -1.10
CA GLN A 28 -25.49 -14.37 0.20
C GLN A 28 -25.67 -12.86 0.08
N SER A 29 -26.28 -12.25 1.11
CA SER A 29 -26.29 -10.80 1.29
C SER A 29 -24.96 -10.33 1.83
N VAL A 30 -24.29 -9.37 1.17
CA VAL A 30 -22.95 -8.91 1.48
C VAL A 30 -22.92 -7.39 1.65
N ALA A 31 -22.37 -6.91 2.76
CA ALA A 31 -21.93 -5.53 2.87
C ALA A 31 -20.41 -5.46 2.69
N ILE A 32 -19.93 -4.60 1.79
CA ILE A 32 -18.51 -4.28 1.70
C ILE A 32 -18.29 -2.80 2.04
N VAL A 33 -17.47 -2.54 3.05
CA VAL A 33 -17.21 -1.20 3.59
C VAL A 33 -15.82 -0.74 3.16
N GLU A 34 -15.74 0.43 2.51
CA GLU A 34 -14.46 1.06 2.18
C GLU A 34 -14.46 2.52 2.65
N ARG A 35 -13.41 2.94 3.34
CA ARG A 35 -13.35 4.29 3.93
C ARG A 35 -13.25 5.43 2.91
N SER A 36 -12.84 5.13 1.67
CA SER A 36 -12.63 6.14 0.63
C SER A 36 -13.06 5.63 -0.74
N ASP A 37 -13.85 6.41 -1.45
CA ASP A 37 -14.22 6.17 -2.85
C ASP A 37 -13.01 6.11 -3.79
N LYS A 38 -11.88 6.72 -3.40
CA LYS A 38 -10.61 6.64 -4.13
C LYS A 38 -9.89 5.29 -3.97
N MET A 39 -10.39 4.40 -3.10
CA MET A 39 -9.73 3.14 -2.78
C MET A 39 -10.47 1.88 -3.26
N TYR A 40 -11.57 2.02 -4.02
CA TYR A 40 -12.23 0.86 -4.61
C TYR A 40 -11.26 0.06 -5.50
N GLY A 41 -11.12 -1.22 -5.21
CA GLY A 41 -10.11 -2.09 -5.81
C GLY A 41 -8.85 -2.30 -4.97
N GLY A 42 -8.68 -1.51 -3.90
CA GLY A 42 -7.60 -1.62 -2.93
C GLY A 42 -6.26 -1.03 -3.40
N THR A 43 -5.23 -1.30 -2.64
CA THR A 43 -3.87 -0.76 -2.77
C THR A 43 -3.27 -0.92 -4.17
N CYS A 44 -3.35 -2.12 -4.76
CA CYS A 44 -2.74 -2.40 -6.06
C CYS A 44 -3.27 -1.52 -7.19
N ILE A 45 -4.58 -1.29 -7.23
CA ILE A 45 -5.23 -0.48 -8.27
C ILE A 45 -4.92 1.01 -8.10
N ASN A 46 -4.92 1.49 -6.85
CA ASN A 46 -5.01 2.91 -6.58
C ASN A 46 -3.68 3.56 -6.18
N ILE A 47 -2.84 2.88 -5.40
CA ILE A 47 -1.67 3.49 -4.75
C ILE A 47 -0.40 2.63 -4.75
N ALA A 48 -0.35 1.56 -5.58
CA ALA A 48 0.85 0.71 -5.70
C ALA A 48 1.03 0.19 -7.13
N CYS A 49 0.73 -1.09 -7.42
CA CYS A 49 1.15 -1.77 -8.64
C CYS A 49 0.78 -1.02 -9.93
N ILE A 50 -0.50 -0.68 -10.10
CA ILE A 50 -0.98 -0.08 -11.37
C ILE A 50 -0.39 1.34 -11.57
N PRO A 51 -0.52 2.27 -10.61
CA PRO A 51 0.05 3.59 -10.78
C PRO A 51 1.58 3.57 -10.96
N THR A 52 2.32 2.79 -10.18
CA THR A 52 3.78 2.75 -10.32
C THR A 52 4.21 2.13 -11.65
N LYS A 53 3.56 1.03 -12.11
CA LYS A 53 3.90 0.43 -13.41
C LYS A 53 3.54 1.34 -14.59
N THR A 54 2.47 2.12 -14.48
CA THR A 54 2.16 3.14 -15.49
C THR A 54 3.27 4.18 -15.53
N LEU A 55 3.75 4.68 -14.38
CA LEU A 55 4.84 5.67 -14.34
C LEU A 55 6.17 5.08 -14.83
N VAL A 56 6.52 3.86 -14.45
CA VAL A 56 7.73 3.15 -14.96
C VAL A 56 7.69 3.05 -16.48
N TYR A 57 6.54 2.64 -17.06
CA TYR A 57 6.38 2.53 -18.50
C TYR A 57 6.51 3.89 -19.21
N GLU A 58 5.85 4.93 -18.69
CA GLU A 58 5.90 6.27 -19.29
C GLU A 58 7.30 6.93 -19.11
N ALA A 59 7.99 6.65 -18.00
CA ALA A 59 9.37 7.09 -17.79
C ALA A 59 10.32 6.49 -18.83
N HIS A 60 10.22 5.19 -19.06
CA HIS A 60 11.00 4.50 -20.08
C HIS A 60 10.72 5.06 -21.48
N LYS A 61 9.46 5.36 -21.82
CA LYS A 61 9.11 6.04 -23.08
C LYS A 61 9.73 7.44 -23.16
N SER A 62 9.78 8.17 -22.06
CA SER A 62 10.43 9.49 -21.99
C SER A 62 11.93 9.36 -22.24
N LEU A 63 12.59 8.37 -21.62
CA LEU A 63 14.01 8.09 -21.79
C LEU A 63 14.36 7.75 -23.25
N CYS A 64 13.53 6.94 -23.92
CA CYS A 64 13.75 6.53 -25.33
C CYS A 64 13.66 7.70 -26.34
N ARG A 65 13.20 8.88 -25.92
CA ARG A 65 13.17 10.09 -26.78
C ARG A 65 14.54 10.81 -26.89
N GLY A 66 15.56 10.30 -26.23
CA GLY A 66 16.93 10.84 -26.27
C GLY A 66 17.18 11.95 -25.26
N GLU A 67 18.30 12.65 -25.44
CA GLU A 67 18.70 13.76 -24.58
C GLU A 67 17.73 14.95 -24.73
N ARG A 68 17.24 15.45 -23.59
CA ARG A 68 16.31 16.57 -23.51
C ARG A 68 16.52 17.37 -22.24
N SER A 69 16.05 18.62 -22.25
CA SER A 69 16.07 19.49 -21.08
C SER A 69 15.23 18.93 -19.93
N PHE A 70 15.50 19.39 -18.73
CA PHE A 70 14.70 19.01 -17.55
C PHE A 70 13.24 19.43 -17.72
N GLU A 71 12.99 20.61 -18.31
CA GLU A 71 11.65 21.17 -18.54
C GLU A 71 10.83 20.29 -19.49
N GLU A 72 11.45 19.75 -20.54
CA GLU A 72 10.81 18.82 -21.47
C GLU A 72 10.48 17.47 -20.78
N LYS A 73 11.39 16.98 -19.95
CA LYS A 73 11.17 15.76 -19.14
C LYS A 73 10.10 15.98 -18.09
N ALA A 74 10.04 17.15 -17.45
CA ALA A 74 8.98 17.52 -16.50
C ALA A 74 7.61 17.59 -17.19
N ALA A 75 7.55 18.06 -18.45
CA ALA A 75 6.32 18.01 -19.24
C ALA A 75 5.89 16.57 -19.55
N ASP A 76 6.83 15.65 -19.81
CA ASP A 76 6.53 14.21 -19.97
C ASP A 76 6.02 13.62 -18.66
N TYR A 77 6.61 13.97 -17.53
CA TYR A 77 6.16 13.53 -16.21
C TYR A 77 4.72 13.93 -15.91
N ARG A 78 4.34 15.22 -16.17
CA ARG A 78 2.94 15.66 -16.00
C ARG A 78 1.97 14.86 -16.88
N ARG A 79 2.36 14.54 -18.14
CA ARG A 79 1.55 13.65 -19.01
C ARG A 79 1.46 12.24 -18.46
N ALA A 80 2.54 11.72 -17.88
CA ALA A 80 2.55 10.41 -17.25
C ALA A 80 1.63 10.36 -16.01
N ILE A 81 1.63 11.41 -15.18
CA ILE A 81 0.70 11.54 -14.04
C ILE A 81 -0.76 11.57 -14.54
N ALA A 82 -1.06 12.36 -15.58
CA ALA A 82 -2.40 12.39 -16.17
C ALA A 82 -2.82 10.99 -16.68
N ARG A 83 -1.91 10.27 -17.37
CA ARG A 83 -2.16 8.91 -17.86
C ARG A 83 -2.36 7.93 -16.71
N LYS A 84 -1.55 8.01 -15.66
CA LYS A 84 -1.71 7.22 -14.43
C LYS A 84 -3.11 7.44 -13.82
N ASN A 85 -3.55 8.69 -13.72
CA ASN A 85 -4.86 9.04 -13.16
C ASN A 85 -6.01 8.47 -14.01
N GLU A 86 -5.91 8.53 -15.34
CA GLU A 86 -6.89 7.93 -16.26
C GLU A 86 -6.99 6.41 -16.06
N VAL A 87 -5.86 5.71 -16.06
CA VAL A 87 -5.82 4.24 -15.91
C VAL A 87 -6.36 3.81 -14.56
N THR A 88 -5.93 4.46 -13.47
CA THR A 88 -6.39 4.12 -12.12
C THR A 88 -7.87 4.44 -11.93
N GLY A 89 -8.35 5.57 -12.45
CA GLY A 89 -9.76 5.96 -12.40
C GLY A 89 -10.66 4.97 -13.14
N PHE A 90 -10.27 4.58 -14.35
CA PHE A 90 -11.00 3.57 -15.12
C PHE A 90 -11.09 2.22 -14.37
N LEU A 91 -9.96 1.73 -13.87
CA LEU A 91 -9.93 0.45 -13.15
C LEU A 91 -10.68 0.51 -11.82
N ARG A 92 -10.63 1.63 -11.12
CA ARG A 92 -11.40 1.88 -9.89
C ARG A 92 -12.88 1.79 -10.15
N GLY A 93 -13.38 2.47 -11.20
CA GLY A 93 -14.77 2.40 -11.62
C GLY A 93 -15.21 0.99 -11.97
N LYS A 94 -14.40 0.23 -12.71
CA LYS A 94 -14.70 -1.18 -13.02
C LYS A 94 -14.73 -2.07 -11.76
N ASN A 95 -13.86 -1.83 -10.79
CA ASN A 95 -13.87 -2.59 -9.53
C ASN A 95 -15.10 -2.25 -8.67
N TYR A 96 -15.53 -0.99 -8.65
CA TYR A 96 -16.77 -0.57 -8.00
C TYR A 96 -17.98 -1.25 -8.63
N ALA A 97 -18.19 -1.10 -9.93
CA ALA A 97 -19.32 -1.64 -10.67
C ALA A 97 -19.42 -3.16 -10.55
N MET A 98 -18.30 -3.87 -10.52
CA MET A 98 -18.27 -5.34 -10.34
C MET A 98 -19.06 -5.82 -9.11
N LEU A 99 -19.12 -4.99 -8.06
CA LEU A 99 -19.86 -5.31 -6.83
C LEU A 99 -21.15 -4.51 -6.72
N ALA A 100 -21.15 -3.23 -7.05
CA ALA A 100 -22.30 -2.35 -6.91
C ALA A 100 -23.47 -2.70 -7.86
N ASP A 101 -23.17 -3.36 -8.98
CA ASP A 101 -24.19 -3.81 -9.94
C ASP A 101 -24.88 -5.13 -9.52
N ARG A 102 -24.63 -5.64 -8.30
CA ARG A 102 -25.24 -6.87 -7.78
C ARG A 102 -26.32 -6.54 -6.77
N ASP A 103 -27.51 -7.08 -6.94
CA ASP A 103 -28.69 -6.81 -6.09
C ASP A 103 -28.49 -7.24 -4.61
N ASN A 104 -27.58 -8.18 -4.35
CA ASN A 104 -27.31 -8.71 -3.03
C ASN A 104 -25.99 -8.19 -2.41
N VAL A 105 -25.41 -7.12 -2.96
CA VAL A 105 -24.19 -6.49 -2.45
C VAL A 105 -24.42 -5.00 -2.19
N ASP A 106 -24.22 -4.59 -0.95
CA ASP A 106 -24.17 -3.17 -0.58
C ASP A 106 -22.71 -2.69 -0.48
N VAL A 107 -22.33 -1.77 -1.38
CA VAL A 107 -21.04 -1.07 -1.29
C VAL A 107 -21.22 0.20 -0.50
N ILE A 108 -20.61 0.25 0.69
CA ILE A 108 -20.78 1.35 1.65
C ILE A 108 -19.47 2.11 1.78
N THR A 109 -19.50 3.42 1.43
CA THR A 109 -18.36 4.30 1.68
C THR A 109 -18.45 4.85 3.10
N GLY A 110 -17.49 4.48 3.95
CA GLY A 110 -17.45 4.91 5.34
C GLY A 110 -16.37 4.22 6.17
N THR A 111 -16.15 4.73 7.35
CA THR A 111 -15.16 4.17 8.30
C THR A 111 -15.86 3.16 9.21
N ALA A 112 -15.40 1.91 9.14
CA ALA A 112 -15.91 0.80 9.95
C ALA A 112 -15.19 0.69 11.28
N SER A 113 -15.94 0.38 12.35
CA SER A 113 -15.43 0.09 13.69
C SER A 113 -16.32 -0.95 14.37
N PHE A 114 -15.74 -1.95 15.03
CA PHE A 114 -16.51 -2.94 15.79
C PHE A 114 -17.18 -2.31 17.01
N VAL A 115 -18.43 -2.69 17.27
CA VAL A 115 -19.14 -2.39 18.53
C VAL A 115 -19.42 -3.66 19.34
N SER A 116 -19.44 -4.81 18.67
CA SER A 116 -19.52 -6.15 19.27
C SER A 116 -18.92 -7.19 18.31
N PRO A 117 -18.80 -8.47 18.68
CA PRO A 117 -18.29 -9.50 17.77
C PRO A 117 -19.07 -9.65 16.46
N HIS A 118 -20.36 -9.31 16.43
CA HIS A 118 -21.23 -9.44 15.28
C HIS A 118 -21.67 -8.08 14.68
N GLU A 119 -21.28 -6.97 15.27
CA GLU A 119 -21.80 -5.66 14.89
C GLU A 119 -20.67 -4.67 14.56
N VAL A 120 -20.86 -4.00 13.45
CA VAL A 120 -19.93 -2.99 12.92
C VAL A 120 -20.68 -1.68 12.74
N GLU A 121 -20.21 -0.63 13.42
CA GLU A 121 -20.62 0.74 13.14
C GLU A 121 -19.88 1.25 11.91
N VAL A 122 -20.59 1.88 10.99
CA VAL A 122 -20.00 2.53 9.81
C VAL A 122 -20.39 3.99 9.78
N LYS A 123 -19.38 4.87 9.91
CA LYS A 123 -19.54 6.32 9.78
C LYS A 123 -19.37 6.73 8.34
N THR A 124 -20.48 7.06 7.68
CA THR A 124 -20.51 7.64 6.33
C THR A 124 -20.43 9.16 6.40
N ALA A 125 -20.42 9.84 5.25
CA ALA A 125 -20.46 11.30 5.21
C ALA A 125 -21.73 11.89 5.85
N ASP A 126 -22.87 11.19 5.71
CA ASP A 126 -24.18 11.74 6.08
C ASP A 126 -24.80 11.12 7.34
N LYS A 127 -24.39 9.89 7.68
CA LYS A 127 -25.03 9.13 8.77
C LYS A 127 -24.11 8.07 9.35
N THR A 128 -24.52 7.57 10.50
CA THR A 128 -23.92 6.36 11.10
C THR A 128 -24.86 5.18 10.89
N LEU A 129 -24.32 4.09 10.35
CA LEU A 129 -25.02 2.83 10.16
C LEU A 129 -24.57 1.81 11.21
N LEU A 130 -25.47 0.94 11.62
CA LEU A 130 -25.14 -0.25 12.41
C LEU A 130 -25.42 -1.49 11.56
N LEU A 131 -24.36 -2.23 11.22
CA LEU A 131 -24.42 -3.45 10.43
C LEU A 131 -24.24 -4.65 11.36
N SER A 132 -25.03 -5.71 11.14
CA SER A 132 -24.87 -7.00 11.83
C SER A 132 -24.54 -8.06 10.81
N GLY A 133 -23.46 -8.85 11.05
CA GLY A 133 -22.98 -9.89 10.16
C GLY A 133 -22.91 -11.26 10.82
N GLU A 134 -23.33 -12.32 10.09
CA GLU A 134 -23.08 -13.69 10.51
C GLU A 134 -21.59 -14.02 10.45
N ARG A 135 -20.89 -13.47 9.44
CA ARG A 135 -19.44 -13.58 9.24
C ARG A 135 -18.85 -12.21 8.93
N ILE A 136 -17.65 -11.94 9.44
CA ILE A 136 -16.96 -10.67 9.19
C ILE A 136 -15.55 -10.97 8.67
N PHE A 137 -15.15 -10.23 7.62
CA PHE A 137 -13.85 -10.39 6.97
C PHE A 137 -13.11 -9.05 6.96
N ILE A 138 -11.93 -9.02 7.58
CA ILE A 138 -11.12 -7.81 7.71
C ILE A 138 -10.05 -7.83 6.63
N ASN A 139 -10.09 -6.85 5.71
CA ASN A 139 -9.14 -6.70 4.58
C ASN A 139 -8.70 -5.24 4.43
N THR A 140 -8.45 -4.56 5.54
CA THR A 140 -8.07 -3.14 5.60
C THR A 140 -6.67 -2.84 5.10
N GLY A 141 -5.85 -3.88 4.89
CA GLY A 141 -4.52 -3.73 4.30
C GLY A 141 -3.47 -3.17 5.27
N GLY A 142 -2.58 -2.34 4.74
CA GLY A 142 -1.50 -1.72 5.50
C GLY A 142 -1.31 -0.26 5.14
N GLU A 143 -0.57 0.46 6.00
CA GLU A 143 -0.22 1.86 5.82
C GLU A 143 1.29 2.07 5.91
N THR A 144 1.79 3.21 5.39
CA THR A 144 3.20 3.57 5.47
C THR A 144 3.60 3.84 6.93
N VAL A 145 4.72 3.32 7.35
CA VAL A 145 5.34 3.66 8.64
C VAL A 145 5.98 5.05 8.52
N ILE A 146 5.52 5.99 9.34
CA ILE A 146 6.15 7.31 9.45
C ILE A 146 7.13 7.23 10.62
N PRO A 147 8.44 7.32 10.34
CA PRO A 147 9.47 7.19 11.37
C PRO A 147 9.46 8.40 12.31
N PRO A 148 9.93 8.25 13.57
CA PRO A 148 10.01 9.34 14.52
C PRO A 148 11.29 10.18 14.27
N ILE A 149 11.39 10.76 13.07
CA ILE A 149 12.45 11.66 12.65
C ILE A 149 11.92 13.08 12.77
N GLU A 150 12.73 13.98 13.36
CA GLU A 150 12.38 15.39 13.54
C GLU A 150 11.98 16.03 12.20
N GLY A 151 10.85 16.76 12.17
CA GLY A 151 10.35 17.49 11.01
C GLY A 151 9.68 16.67 9.91
N VAL A 152 9.71 15.34 10.00
CA VAL A 152 9.13 14.48 8.93
C VAL A 152 7.61 14.66 8.81
N ARG A 153 6.90 14.92 9.91
CA ARG A 153 5.43 15.07 9.88
C ARG A 153 4.98 16.46 9.47
N GLU A 154 5.79 17.44 9.74
CA GLU A 154 5.48 18.86 9.61
C GLU A 154 5.93 19.44 8.26
N ASN A 155 6.96 18.85 7.63
CA ASN A 155 7.53 19.38 6.40
C ASN A 155 6.65 19.02 5.19
N PRO A 156 6.16 20.01 4.41
CA PRO A 156 5.26 19.79 3.28
C PRO A 156 5.91 19.09 2.08
N ARG A 157 7.24 18.95 2.07
CA ARG A 157 7.99 18.25 1.02
C ARG A 157 8.22 16.78 1.34
N VAL A 158 7.67 16.28 2.47
CA VAL A 158 7.74 14.87 2.85
C VAL A 158 6.50 14.14 2.33
N TYR A 159 6.72 13.10 1.57
CA TYR A 159 5.70 12.30 0.93
C TYR A 159 5.78 10.84 1.36
N THR A 160 4.63 10.20 1.49
CA THR A 160 4.51 8.74 1.45
C THR A 160 4.45 8.27 0.00
N SER A 161 4.57 6.97 -0.26
CA SER A 161 4.37 6.43 -1.61
C SER A 161 2.99 6.80 -2.19
N THR A 162 1.97 6.92 -1.36
CA THR A 162 0.62 7.32 -1.77
C THR A 162 0.58 8.79 -2.20
N THR A 163 1.09 9.71 -1.37
CA THR A 163 1.03 11.13 -1.67
C THR A 163 2.03 11.56 -2.76
N MET A 164 3.15 10.83 -2.89
CA MET A 164 4.12 11.04 -3.96
C MET A 164 3.56 10.73 -5.36
N LEU A 165 2.61 9.80 -5.46
CA LEU A 165 1.90 9.50 -6.72
C LEU A 165 0.94 10.61 -7.15
N GLU A 166 0.61 11.54 -6.27
CA GLU A 166 -0.24 12.70 -6.58
C GLU A 166 0.58 13.97 -6.90
N LEU A 167 1.92 13.90 -6.76
CA LEU A 167 2.80 15.03 -7.07
C LEU A 167 2.83 15.26 -8.58
N GLU A 168 2.40 16.45 -9.03
CA GLU A 168 2.32 16.79 -10.45
C GLU A 168 3.61 17.41 -10.99
N ASP A 169 4.39 18.06 -10.12
CA ASP A 169 5.66 18.67 -10.50
C ASP A 169 6.84 17.71 -10.25
N LEU A 170 7.67 17.55 -11.28
CA LEU A 170 8.86 16.70 -11.19
C LEU A 170 9.90 17.38 -10.26
N PRO A 171 10.27 16.76 -9.11
CA PRO A 171 11.32 17.30 -8.27
C PRO A 171 12.69 17.17 -8.96
N ARG A 172 13.53 18.19 -8.87
CA ARG A 172 14.91 18.11 -9.40
C ARG A 172 15.79 17.23 -8.52
N ARG A 173 15.54 17.25 -7.19
CA ARG A 173 16.28 16.47 -6.19
C ARG A 173 15.29 15.69 -5.35
N LEU A 174 15.36 14.38 -5.46
CA LEU A 174 14.55 13.46 -4.66
C LEU A 174 15.45 12.69 -3.67
N VAL A 175 15.17 12.83 -2.39
CA VAL A 175 15.78 11.98 -1.35
C VAL A 175 14.77 10.92 -0.92
N ILE A 176 15.17 9.67 -0.91
CA ILE A 176 14.33 8.53 -0.51
C ILE A 176 14.87 7.95 0.79
N LEU A 177 14.04 7.89 1.81
CA LEU A 177 14.39 7.28 3.10
C LEU A 177 13.96 5.81 3.13
N GLY A 178 14.95 4.90 3.14
CA GLY A 178 14.79 3.45 3.06
C GLY A 178 15.09 2.89 1.67
N GLY A 179 15.67 1.68 1.61
CA GLY A 179 16.15 1.01 0.39
C GLY A 179 15.36 -0.25 0.02
N GLY A 180 14.04 -0.32 0.36
CA GLY A 180 13.17 -1.44 -0.01
C GLY A 180 12.57 -1.31 -1.41
N TYR A 181 11.71 -2.26 -1.81
CA TYR A 181 11.13 -2.36 -3.16
C TYR A 181 10.42 -1.07 -3.61
N ILE A 182 9.71 -0.39 -2.72
CA ILE A 182 9.08 0.91 -3.04
C ILE A 182 10.13 1.93 -3.44
N ALA A 183 11.24 2.01 -2.69
CA ALA A 183 12.35 2.91 -3.01
C ALA A 183 12.93 2.65 -4.39
N LEU A 184 13.11 1.37 -4.76
CA LEU A 184 13.70 0.99 -6.05
C LEU A 184 12.83 1.43 -7.23
N GLU A 185 11.53 1.16 -7.16
CA GLU A 185 10.58 1.54 -8.22
C GLU A 185 10.54 3.06 -8.39
N PHE A 186 10.38 3.80 -7.28
CA PHE A 186 10.35 5.26 -7.32
C PHE A 186 11.68 5.85 -7.79
N ALA A 187 12.81 5.36 -7.28
CA ALA A 187 14.13 5.82 -7.73
C ALA A 187 14.33 5.61 -9.23
N SER A 188 13.92 4.45 -9.74
CA SER A 188 14.05 4.10 -11.16
C SER A 188 13.31 5.08 -12.05
N PHE A 189 11.99 5.25 -11.85
CA PHE A 189 11.23 6.09 -12.78
C PHE A 189 11.50 7.61 -12.59
N TYR A 190 11.79 8.08 -11.37
CA TYR A 190 12.17 9.48 -11.16
C TYR A 190 13.52 9.82 -11.81
N ALA A 191 14.51 8.91 -11.72
CA ALA A 191 15.80 9.08 -12.40
C ALA A 191 15.63 9.10 -13.93
N GLU A 192 14.79 8.24 -14.49
CA GLU A 192 14.51 8.22 -15.93
C GLU A 192 13.80 9.50 -16.40
N PHE A 193 12.92 10.10 -15.58
CA PHE A 193 12.36 11.44 -15.84
C PHE A 193 13.36 12.58 -15.63
N GLY A 194 14.52 12.31 -15.03
CA GLY A 194 15.61 13.29 -14.92
C GLY A 194 15.80 13.93 -13.55
N SER A 195 15.15 13.42 -12.51
CA SER A 195 15.45 13.81 -11.13
C SER A 195 16.81 13.25 -10.70
N ARG A 196 17.55 14.04 -9.90
CA ARG A 196 18.70 13.53 -9.13
C ARG A 196 18.15 12.80 -7.90
N VAL A 197 18.34 11.49 -7.87
CA VAL A 197 17.78 10.64 -6.81
C VAL A 197 18.87 10.15 -5.88
N THR A 198 18.66 10.31 -4.57
CA THR A 198 19.52 9.73 -3.52
C THR A 198 18.69 8.86 -2.60
N ILE A 199 19.09 7.59 -2.43
CA ILE A 199 18.50 6.67 -1.46
C ILE A 199 19.39 6.66 -0.21
N LEU A 200 18.79 6.94 0.95
CA LEU A 200 19.42 6.78 2.27
C LEU A 200 18.89 5.50 2.90
N GLU A 201 19.74 4.47 2.98
CA GLU A 201 19.41 3.20 3.63
C GLU A 201 20.14 3.10 4.97
N ARG A 202 19.38 2.91 6.05
CA ARG A 202 19.92 2.79 7.40
C ARG A 202 20.77 1.54 7.59
N GLY A 203 20.38 0.45 6.94
CA GLY A 203 21.11 -0.81 6.98
C GLY A 203 22.46 -0.70 6.29
N SER A 204 23.43 -1.48 6.76
CA SER A 204 24.76 -1.57 6.14
C SER A 204 24.75 -2.28 4.78
N ARG A 205 23.70 -3.07 4.49
CA ARG A 205 23.48 -3.76 3.21
C ARG A 205 22.24 -3.22 2.50
N PHE A 206 22.40 -2.92 1.23
CA PHE A 206 21.28 -2.64 0.34
C PHE A 206 20.51 -3.92 0.05
N LEU A 207 19.17 -3.87 0.06
CA LEU A 207 18.29 -5.02 -0.14
C LEU A 207 18.66 -6.23 0.71
N ALA A 208 18.84 -6.05 2.00
CA ALA A 208 19.35 -7.06 2.93
C ALA A 208 18.54 -8.37 2.99
N ARG A 209 17.32 -8.39 2.43
CA ARG A 209 16.44 -9.57 2.36
C ARG A 209 16.68 -10.42 1.11
N GLU A 210 17.42 -9.89 0.12
CA GLU A 210 17.74 -10.58 -1.12
C GLU A 210 19.12 -11.23 -1.03
N ASP A 211 19.38 -12.17 -1.93
CA ASP A 211 20.70 -12.73 -2.13
C ASP A 211 21.68 -11.63 -2.55
N ALA A 212 22.94 -11.75 -2.14
CA ALA A 212 23.91 -10.67 -2.30
C ALA A 212 24.17 -10.30 -3.76
N ASP A 213 24.25 -11.28 -4.64
CA ASP A 213 24.46 -11.12 -6.09
C ASP A 213 23.26 -10.45 -6.77
N VAL A 214 22.02 -10.77 -6.33
CA VAL A 214 20.78 -10.10 -6.75
C VAL A 214 20.79 -8.65 -6.30
N ALA A 215 21.09 -8.38 -5.02
CA ALA A 215 21.15 -7.02 -4.47
C ALA A 215 22.19 -6.15 -5.18
N ASP A 216 23.39 -6.71 -5.47
CA ASP A 216 24.45 -6.03 -6.20
C ASP A 216 24.07 -5.74 -7.66
N SER A 217 23.38 -6.66 -8.32
CA SER A 217 22.89 -6.47 -9.68
C SER A 217 21.86 -5.35 -9.76
N VAL A 218 20.92 -5.31 -8.83
CA VAL A 218 19.90 -4.23 -8.72
C VAL A 218 20.57 -2.90 -8.40
N ARG A 219 21.53 -2.87 -7.47
CA ARG A 219 22.31 -1.67 -7.14
C ARG A 219 22.96 -1.09 -8.38
N LYS A 220 23.72 -1.91 -9.13
CA LYS A 220 24.38 -1.50 -10.37
C LYS A 220 23.40 -0.97 -11.41
N ALA A 221 22.22 -1.60 -11.55
CA ALA A 221 21.19 -1.14 -12.48
C ALA A 221 20.68 0.25 -12.13
N LEU A 222 20.47 0.57 -10.84
CA LEU A 222 20.06 1.89 -10.39
C LEU A 222 21.18 2.93 -10.50
N GLU A 223 22.41 2.57 -10.12
CA GLU A 223 23.59 3.44 -10.25
C GLU A 223 23.86 3.80 -11.73
N ASN A 224 23.65 2.87 -12.65
CA ASN A 224 23.72 3.12 -14.10
C ASN A 224 22.63 4.12 -14.59
N LYS A 225 21.52 4.25 -13.86
CA LYS A 225 20.49 5.28 -14.10
C LYS A 225 20.80 6.62 -13.40
N GLY A 226 21.95 6.74 -12.73
CA GLY A 226 22.37 7.93 -12.02
C GLY A 226 21.81 8.05 -10.59
N VAL A 227 21.26 6.98 -10.02
CA VAL A 227 20.79 6.97 -8.62
C VAL A 227 21.99 6.82 -7.68
N THR A 228 22.07 7.68 -6.65
CA THR A 228 23.05 7.55 -5.57
C THR A 228 22.45 6.70 -4.44
N ILE A 229 23.17 5.68 -3.98
CA ILE A 229 22.73 4.80 -2.90
C ILE A 229 23.73 4.87 -1.75
N ILE A 230 23.30 5.39 -0.58
CA ILE A 230 24.11 5.52 0.62
C ILE A 230 23.56 4.55 1.67
N THR A 231 24.33 3.52 1.99
CA THR A 231 24.03 2.54 3.05
C THR A 231 24.69 2.93 4.35
N GLY A 232 24.16 2.48 5.51
CA GLY A 232 24.61 2.91 6.84
C GLY A 232 24.18 4.34 7.18
N ALA A 233 23.34 4.97 6.35
CA ALA A 233 22.91 6.35 6.49
C ALA A 233 21.62 6.44 7.31
N SER A 234 21.68 6.94 8.53
CA SER A 234 20.54 7.10 9.42
C SER A 234 20.02 8.53 9.39
N ALA A 235 18.87 8.76 8.75
CA ALA A 235 18.23 10.08 8.75
C ALA A 235 17.88 10.50 10.19
N SER A 236 18.25 11.73 10.57
CA SER A 236 18.08 12.29 11.91
C SER A 236 17.04 13.41 11.96
N ALA A 237 16.97 14.25 10.91
CA ALA A 237 16.02 15.35 10.85
C ALA A 237 15.70 15.74 9.40
N VAL A 238 14.52 16.35 9.23
CA VAL A 238 14.13 17.08 8.00
C VAL A 238 13.84 18.52 8.41
N ARG A 239 14.50 19.47 7.78
CA ARG A 239 14.33 20.89 8.07
C ARG A 239 13.80 21.63 6.85
N ASP A 240 13.00 22.65 7.09
CA ASP A 240 12.63 23.59 6.04
C ASP A 240 13.79 24.58 5.83
N ALA A 241 14.21 24.71 4.59
CA ALA A 241 15.29 25.62 4.17
C ALA A 241 14.77 26.63 3.12
N GLY A 242 13.52 27.04 3.24
CA GLY A 242 12.86 27.98 2.31
C GLY A 242 12.35 27.28 1.05
N ASP A 243 13.02 27.50 -0.08
CA ASP A 243 12.61 26.90 -1.36
C ASP A 243 12.91 25.40 -1.47
N GLU A 244 13.61 24.82 -0.48
CA GLU A 244 13.97 23.41 -0.42
C GLU A 244 13.83 22.85 1.00
N ALA A 245 13.95 21.53 1.15
CA ALA A 245 14.15 20.88 2.44
C ALA A 245 15.61 20.44 2.58
N GLU A 246 16.09 20.37 3.81
CA GLU A 246 17.38 19.78 4.16
C GLU A 246 17.15 18.48 4.90
N VAL A 247 17.66 17.37 4.36
CA VAL A 247 17.64 16.05 5.03
C VAL A 247 18.98 15.86 5.74
N ARG A 248 18.96 15.80 7.08
CA ARG A 248 20.12 15.47 7.90
C ARG A 248 20.17 13.98 8.16
N PHE A 249 21.37 13.43 8.12
CA PHE A 249 21.61 12.01 8.40
C PHE A 249 23.02 11.80 8.99
N ILE A 250 23.17 10.70 9.71
CA ILE A 250 24.44 10.28 10.28
C ILE A 250 25.01 9.16 9.39
N LEU A 251 26.25 9.35 8.95
CA LEU A 251 27.04 8.36 8.21
C LEU A 251 28.41 8.24 8.89
N ASP A 252 28.79 7.04 9.27
CA ASP A 252 30.07 6.75 9.97
C ASP A 252 30.32 7.67 11.18
N GLY A 253 29.25 7.95 11.95
CA GLY A 253 29.29 8.81 13.15
C GLY A 253 29.34 10.31 12.85
N THR A 254 29.34 10.73 11.59
CA THR A 254 29.40 12.14 11.19
C THR A 254 28.04 12.59 10.65
N GLU A 255 27.55 13.75 11.11
CA GLU A 255 26.33 14.35 10.56
C GLU A 255 26.63 14.96 9.19
N GLN A 256 25.77 14.64 8.23
CA GLN A 256 25.77 15.17 6.88
C GLN A 256 24.38 15.71 6.53
N ALA A 257 24.30 16.50 5.47
CA ALA A 257 23.03 17.04 4.98
C ALA A 257 22.94 17.00 3.46
N LEU A 258 21.72 16.81 2.95
CA LEU A 258 21.39 16.83 1.53
C LEU A 258 20.19 17.76 1.29
N PRO A 259 20.26 18.64 0.27
CA PRO A 259 19.11 19.41 -0.15
C PRO A 259 18.12 18.53 -0.93
N ALA A 260 16.82 18.74 -0.73
CA ALA A 260 15.76 18.01 -1.38
C ALA A 260 14.59 18.91 -1.77
N ASP A 261 14.05 18.72 -2.97
CA ASP A 261 12.80 19.32 -3.41
C ASP A 261 11.60 18.44 -3.01
N ALA A 262 11.85 17.13 -2.89
CA ALA A 262 10.90 16.15 -2.35
C ALA A 262 11.63 15.05 -1.57
N ILE A 263 10.96 14.51 -0.55
CA ILE A 263 11.47 13.45 0.29
C ILE A 263 10.42 12.33 0.32
N LEU A 264 10.80 11.13 -0.11
CA LEU A 264 9.92 9.95 -0.09
C LEU A 264 10.21 9.09 1.14
N LEU A 265 9.17 8.80 1.93
CA LEU A 265 9.23 7.80 2.97
C LEU A 265 8.99 6.40 2.38
N ALA A 266 10.05 5.62 2.24
CA ALA A 266 10.03 4.21 1.87
C ALA A 266 10.46 3.31 3.04
N THR A 267 10.12 3.72 4.26
CA THR A 267 10.55 3.20 5.56
C THR A 267 9.78 1.97 6.04
N GLY A 268 9.00 1.36 5.13
CA GLY A 268 8.20 0.17 5.39
C GLY A 268 6.71 0.45 5.58
N ARG A 269 5.95 -0.63 5.80
CA ARG A 269 4.50 -0.60 5.98
C ARG A 269 4.13 -1.44 7.20
N ARG A 270 3.04 -1.07 7.86
CA ARG A 270 2.46 -1.82 8.99
C ARG A 270 1.00 -2.16 8.73
N PRO A 271 0.45 -3.18 9.39
CA PRO A 271 -0.98 -3.49 9.33
C PRO A 271 -1.86 -2.31 9.72
N LEU A 272 -2.96 -2.10 8.99
CA LEU A 272 -3.91 -1.03 9.27
C LEU A 272 -5.05 -1.57 10.15
N THR A 273 -4.80 -1.58 11.46
CA THR A 273 -5.74 -2.01 12.51
C THR A 273 -6.30 -0.85 13.32
N ALA A 274 -5.67 0.31 13.23
CA ALA A 274 -6.08 1.51 13.96
C ALA A 274 -7.53 1.91 13.61
N GLY A 275 -8.32 2.23 14.65
CA GLY A 275 -9.71 2.66 14.52
C GLY A 275 -10.73 1.53 14.30
N LEU A 276 -10.29 0.29 14.12
CA LEU A 276 -11.22 -0.86 13.99
C LEU A 276 -11.89 -1.27 15.30
N ASN A 277 -11.38 -0.86 16.45
CA ASN A 277 -11.87 -1.25 17.78
C ASN A 277 -11.96 -2.78 17.96
N LEU A 278 -10.86 -3.47 17.63
CA LEU A 278 -10.77 -4.94 17.63
C LEU A 278 -11.08 -5.57 18.99
N GLU A 279 -10.83 -4.84 20.08
CA GLU A 279 -11.11 -5.28 21.45
C GLU A 279 -12.60 -5.52 21.68
N ALA A 280 -13.49 -4.66 21.13
CA ALA A 280 -14.94 -4.83 21.23
C ALA A 280 -15.42 -6.10 20.54
N ALA A 281 -14.69 -6.59 19.55
CA ALA A 281 -14.97 -7.87 18.88
C ALA A 281 -14.25 -9.06 19.53
N GLY A 282 -13.32 -8.87 20.46
CA GLY A 282 -12.48 -9.92 21.04
C GLY A 282 -11.38 -10.42 20.08
N VAL A 283 -11.07 -9.67 19.04
CA VAL A 283 -10.04 -10.01 18.05
C VAL A 283 -8.65 -9.66 18.58
N LYS A 284 -7.77 -10.65 18.64
CA LYS A 284 -6.39 -10.48 19.14
C LYS A 284 -5.46 -9.99 18.03
N THR A 285 -4.43 -9.23 18.44
CA THR A 285 -3.33 -8.79 17.58
C THR A 285 -2.00 -9.39 18.00
N THR A 286 -1.05 -9.44 17.07
CA THR A 286 0.34 -9.77 17.35
C THR A 286 1.06 -8.57 17.99
N GLU A 287 2.29 -8.77 18.47
CA GLU A 287 3.14 -7.70 19.00
C GLU A 287 3.44 -6.59 17.96
N GLN A 288 3.44 -6.95 16.67
CA GLN A 288 3.62 -5.99 15.57
C GLN A 288 2.32 -5.29 15.15
N GLY A 289 1.21 -5.52 15.87
CA GLY A 289 -0.09 -4.89 15.60
C GLY A 289 -0.88 -5.50 14.44
N ALA A 290 -0.45 -6.65 13.89
CA ALA A 290 -1.22 -7.40 12.91
C ALA A 290 -2.35 -8.18 13.58
N ILE A 291 -3.45 -8.45 12.85
CA ILE A 291 -4.49 -9.35 13.37
C ILE A 291 -3.93 -10.78 13.44
N ALA A 292 -3.99 -11.38 14.63
CA ALA A 292 -3.57 -12.75 14.83
C ALA A 292 -4.58 -13.71 14.19
N VAL A 293 -4.09 -14.61 13.33
CA VAL A 293 -4.91 -15.61 12.61
C VAL A 293 -4.27 -16.99 12.69
N ASP A 294 -5.09 -18.01 12.53
CA ASP A 294 -4.64 -19.38 12.34
C ASP A 294 -4.24 -19.65 10.87
N GLU A 295 -3.88 -20.89 10.56
CA GLU A 295 -3.48 -21.34 9.22
C GLU A 295 -4.59 -21.21 8.16
N ARG A 296 -5.85 -21.10 8.57
CA ARG A 296 -7.04 -20.89 7.73
C ARG A 296 -7.52 -19.45 7.72
N LEU A 297 -6.69 -18.54 8.26
CA LEU A 297 -6.93 -17.10 8.35
C LEU A 297 -8.11 -16.71 9.24
N GLN A 298 -8.54 -17.60 10.12
CA GLN A 298 -9.54 -17.34 11.14
C GLN A 298 -8.86 -16.62 12.32
N THR A 299 -9.52 -15.63 12.88
CA THR A 299 -9.02 -14.90 14.05
C THR A 299 -9.29 -15.66 15.34
N SER A 300 -8.98 -15.06 16.50
CA SER A 300 -9.39 -15.56 17.81
C SER A 300 -10.91 -15.70 17.99
N VAL A 301 -11.70 -15.16 17.05
CA VAL A 301 -13.17 -15.17 17.06
C VAL A 301 -13.68 -16.00 15.87
N PRO A 302 -14.41 -17.10 16.09
CA PRO A 302 -14.69 -18.13 15.06
C PRO A 302 -15.40 -17.66 13.80
N HIS A 303 -16.12 -16.54 13.82
CA HIS A 303 -16.84 -15.99 12.67
C HIS A 303 -16.17 -14.74 12.06
N ILE A 304 -14.92 -14.45 12.47
CA ILE A 304 -14.14 -13.32 11.97
C ILE A 304 -12.82 -13.83 11.35
N TRP A 305 -12.55 -13.42 10.13
CA TRP A 305 -11.31 -13.71 9.37
C TRP A 305 -10.55 -12.43 9.06
N ALA A 306 -9.25 -12.54 8.82
CA ALA A 306 -8.43 -11.45 8.32
C ALA A 306 -7.61 -11.88 7.10
N LEU A 307 -7.63 -11.04 6.04
CA LEU A 307 -7.02 -11.30 4.74
C LEU A 307 -6.09 -10.15 4.32
N GLY A 308 -5.01 -10.48 3.64
CA GLY A 308 -4.04 -9.51 3.12
C GLY A 308 -3.15 -8.91 4.20
N ASP A 309 -2.65 -7.70 3.95
CA ASP A 309 -1.58 -7.08 4.76
C ASP A 309 -1.95 -6.87 6.23
N VAL A 310 -3.25 -6.79 6.56
CA VAL A 310 -3.73 -6.55 7.93
C VAL A 310 -3.37 -7.68 8.90
N LYS A 311 -3.18 -8.91 8.40
CA LYS A 311 -2.74 -10.07 9.19
C LYS A 311 -1.21 -10.19 9.30
N GLY A 312 -0.46 -9.27 8.66
CA GLY A 312 1.00 -9.33 8.59
C GLY A 312 1.51 -10.34 7.54
N GLY A 313 2.82 -10.62 7.59
CA GLY A 313 3.50 -11.44 6.60
C GLY A 313 3.84 -10.68 5.31
N PRO A 314 4.09 -11.37 4.17
CA PRO A 314 4.44 -10.74 2.90
C PRO A 314 3.30 -9.87 2.36
N GLN A 315 3.60 -8.60 2.06
CA GLN A 315 2.61 -7.58 1.66
C GLN A 315 2.51 -7.49 0.12
N PHE A 316 1.94 -8.51 -0.50
CA PHE A 316 1.73 -8.58 -1.95
C PHE A 316 0.26 -8.84 -2.30
N THR A 317 -0.18 -8.28 -3.42
CA THR A 317 -1.57 -8.42 -3.89
C THR A 317 -1.96 -9.88 -4.12
N TYR A 318 -1.04 -10.70 -4.63
CA TYR A 318 -1.32 -12.12 -4.86
C TYR A 318 -1.45 -12.92 -3.55
N ILE A 319 -0.77 -12.50 -2.47
CA ILE A 319 -0.98 -13.06 -1.13
C ILE A 319 -2.41 -12.82 -0.68
N SER A 320 -2.90 -11.57 -0.82
CA SER A 320 -4.30 -11.25 -0.50
C SER A 320 -5.31 -12.04 -1.36
N LEU A 321 -4.97 -12.32 -2.62
CA LEU A 321 -5.80 -13.18 -3.49
C LEU A 321 -5.75 -14.65 -3.06
N ASP A 322 -4.59 -15.14 -2.65
CA ASP A 322 -4.45 -16.50 -2.16
C ASP A 322 -5.12 -16.68 -0.79
N ASP A 323 -5.07 -15.67 0.05
CA ASP A 323 -5.84 -15.62 1.30
C ASP A 323 -7.35 -15.82 1.04
N PHE A 324 -7.89 -15.16 0.00
CA PHE A 324 -9.27 -15.45 -0.45
C PHE A 324 -9.46 -16.92 -0.79
N ARG A 325 -8.51 -17.58 -1.47
CA ARG A 325 -8.63 -19.00 -1.84
C ARG A 325 -8.64 -19.91 -0.60
N ILE A 326 -7.81 -19.58 0.41
CA ILE A 326 -7.78 -20.30 1.69
C ILE A 326 -9.12 -20.15 2.40
N VAL A 327 -9.63 -18.93 2.56
CA VAL A 327 -10.92 -18.67 3.21
C VAL A 327 -12.07 -19.35 2.46
N ARG A 328 -12.07 -19.27 1.12
CA ARG A 328 -13.07 -19.97 0.29
C ARG A 328 -13.05 -21.48 0.52
N ASP A 329 -11.87 -22.08 0.54
CA ASP A 329 -11.72 -23.52 0.78
C ASP A 329 -12.17 -23.91 2.20
N ALA A 330 -11.83 -23.10 3.19
CA ALA A 330 -12.27 -23.33 4.58
C ALA A 330 -13.80 -23.24 4.76
N LEU A 331 -14.48 -22.39 3.99
CA LEU A 331 -15.93 -22.18 4.11
C LEU A 331 -16.78 -23.07 3.21
N TYR A 332 -16.29 -23.42 2.01
CA TYR A 332 -17.07 -24.06 0.94
C TYR A 332 -16.35 -25.22 0.26
N GLY A 333 -15.11 -25.50 0.64
CA GLY A 333 -14.31 -26.59 0.10
C GLY A 333 -14.09 -27.70 1.11
N GLU A 334 -12.96 -28.40 0.97
CA GLU A 334 -12.54 -29.48 1.85
C GLU A 334 -11.74 -28.98 3.08
N GLY A 335 -11.44 -27.69 3.17
CA GLY A 335 -10.67 -27.07 4.24
C GLY A 335 -9.20 -27.50 4.29
N LYS A 336 -8.64 -27.93 3.16
CA LYS A 336 -7.27 -28.47 3.08
C LYS A 336 -6.22 -27.37 2.84
N ARG A 337 -6.60 -26.23 2.26
CA ARG A 337 -5.66 -25.14 1.99
C ARG A 337 -5.30 -24.40 3.27
N VAL A 338 -4.01 -24.22 3.49
CA VAL A 338 -3.45 -23.50 4.65
C VAL A 338 -2.39 -22.49 4.23
N ALA A 339 -2.15 -21.49 5.08
CA ALA A 339 -1.20 -20.41 4.77
C ALA A 339 0.25 -20.88 4.69
N SER A 340 0.61 -21.92 5.46
CA SER A 340 1.95 -22.52 5.47
C SER A 340 2.31 -23.29 4.19
N ASP A 341 1.32 -23.75 3.41
CA ASP A 341 1.56 -24.43 2.13
C ASP A 341 1.94 -23.47 1.00
N ARG A 342 1.99 -22.19 1.32
CA ARG A 342 2.25 -21.13 0.34
C ARG A 342 3.73 -21.02 0.04
N ASP A 343 4.08 -21.11 -1.25
CA ASP A 343 5.39 -20.76 -1.77
C ASP A 343 5.30 -19.39 -2.49
N PRO A 344 5.68 -18.29 -1.82
CA PRO A 344 5.47 -16.96 -2.35
C PRO A 344 6.52 -16.60 -3.40
N ALA A 345 6.16 -16.70 -4.69
CA ALA A 345 6.93 -16.08 -5.75
C ALA A 345 6.58 -14.59 -5.87
N TYR A 346 7.58 -13.72 -6.06
CA TYR A 346 7.35 -12.29 -6.26
C TYR A 346 8.31 -11.72 -7.32
N THR A 347 7.94 -10.55 -7.85
CA THR A 347 8.76 -9.83 -8.81
C THR A 347 8.73 -8.33 -8.50
N VAL A 348 9.86 -7.67 -8.71
CA VAL A 348 10.05 -6.21 -8.62
C VAL A 348 10.40 -5.70 -10.01
N PHE A 349 9.86 -4.55 -10.41
CA PHE A 349 10.02 -3.99 -11.75
C PHE A 349 10.91 -2.76 -11.74
#